data_afb968fb0c85a47963bab9f4972a55aa
#
_entry.id   afb968fb0c85a47963bab9f4972a55aa
#
_cell.length_a   1.000
_cell.length_b   1.000
_cell.length_c   1.000
_cell.angle_alpha   90.00
_cell.angle_beta   90.00
_cell.angle_gamma   90.00
#
_symmetry.space_group_name_H-M   'P 1'
#
loop_
_entity.id
_entity.type
_entity.pdbx_description
1 polymer ?
#
loop_
_entity_poly.entity_id
_entity_poly.type
_entity_poly.pdbx_seq_one_letter_code
_entity_poly.pdbx_strand_id
1 'polypeptide(L)'
;MKLLLNAPINSLSFGNVSVNILKEIYKKNHELTFFPIGDKVQIQAFDKSSEGFISFLNDCTKKRYHTIDKDLPSLKLWHIFGSEKRLTKTQSLLTFHEVSKLTEIEINLLKLQDNIFVTSNYTKDIFELNGIENVHFVPLGFDEDFEETNKEYLPDKIHFGLMGKFEKRKNTSRIIKTWLKIFGNNSKYQLSCAITNPFMEASSLQTEILKITEGKHYNNINFVPYMQTNSEVNEFLNSIDIDLGGLSGGEGWNLPSFNATALGKWSVVMNATAHKEWANEENSILVEPSSLKSCHDGVFFKPESNFNQGEFFDITDEEMESAILKSVEYAKKENVQGKKLKTDFTYAKTLETICDTINVS
;
A
#
# COMPACT_ATOMS: atom_id res chain seq x y z
N MET A 1 16.78 -0.13 -22.38
CA MET A 1 15.30 0.00 -22.52
C MET A 1 14.95 1.45 -22.80
N LYS A 2 13.95 1.69 -23.67
CA LYS A 2 13.39 3.01 -23.92
C LYS A 2 11.88 2.98 -23.65
N LEU A 3 11.41 3.74 -22.66
CA LEU A 3 10.06 3.66 -22.12
C LEU A 3 9.49 5.05 -21.82
N LEU A 4 8.18 5.20 -21.94
CA LEU A 4 7.44 6.31 -21.38
C LEU A 4 6.73 5.86 -20.10
N LEU A 5 6.95 6.56 -18.99
CA LEU A 5 6.26 6.30 -17.72
C LEU A 5 5.30 7.45 -17.41
N ASN A 6 4.03 7.12 -17.15
CA ASN A 6 2.99 8.05 -16.70
C ASN A 6 2.53 7.64 -15.29
N ALA A 7 2.99 8.35 -14.27
CA ALA A 7 2.78 7.96 -12.88
C ALA A 7 2.83 9.16 -11.92
N PRO A 8 2.22 9.12 -10.74
CA PRO A 8 2.32 10.17 -9.74
C PRO A 8 3.64 10.09 -8.97
N ILE A 9 4.07 11.21 -8.38
CA ILE A 9 5.11 11.25 -7.34
C ILE A 9 4.54 11.99 -6.14
N ASN A 10 4.19 11.25 -5.11
CA ASN A 10 3.66 11.77 -3.84
C ASN A 10 3.86 10.73 -2.72
N SER A 11 3.59 11.12 -1.49
CA SER A 11 3.72 10.26 -0.31
C SER A 11 2.64 9.16 -0.16
N LEU A 12 1.71 9.02 -1.13
CA LEU A 12 0.69 7.98 -1.13
C LEU A 12 1.19 6.72 -1.84
N SER A 13 0.43 5.62 -1.74
CA SER A 13 0.84 4.28 -2.24
C SER A 13 1.28 4.27 -3.71
N PHE A 14 0.50 4.88 -4.62
CA PHE A 14 0.89 4.98 -6.03
C PHE A 14 2.19 5.75 -6.23
N GLY A 15 2.39 6.84 -5.48
CA GLY A 15 3.61 7.64 -5.54
C GLY A 15 4.82 6.88 -5.02
N ASN A 16 4.68 6.11 -3.94
CA ASN A 16 5.75 5.25 -3.41
C ASN A 16 6.17 4.19 -4.43
N VAL A 17 5.22 3.49 -5.02
CA VAL A 17 5.50 2.48 -6.05
C VAL A 17 6.17 3.12 -7.27
N SER A 18 5.69 4.30 -7.71
CA SER A 18 6.28 5.04 -8.83
C SER A 18 7.74 5.38 -8.60
N VAL A 19 8.06 5.93 -7.43
CA VAL A 19 9.43 6.36 -7.11
C VAL A 19 10.37 5.16 -7.03
N ASN A 20 9.94 4.06 -6.45
CA ASN A 20 10.76 2.86 -6.39
C ASN A 20 11.00 2.25 -7.79
N ILE A 21 10.01 2.23 -8.68
CA ILE A 21 10.20 1.84 -10.08
C ILE A 21 11.17 2.82 -10.79
N LEU A 22 11.03 4.13 -10.57
CA LEU A 22 11.92 5.14 -11.14
C LEU A 22 13.36 5.00 -10.65
N LYS A 23 13.57 4.65 -9.37
CA LYS A 23 14.91 4.35 -8.81
C LYS A 23 15.55 3.16 -9.54
N GLU A 24 14.78 2.10 -9.81
CA GLU A 24 15.30 0.94 -10.55
C GLU A 24 15.61 1.26 -12.02
N ILE A 25 14.77 2.06 -12.68
CA ILE A 25 15.04 2.57 -14.03
C ILE A 25 16.35 3.38 -14.06
N TYR A 26 16.57 4.23 -13.05
CA TYR A 26 17.79 5.02 -12.90
C TYR A 26 19.03 4.13 -12.69
N LYS A 27 18.97 3.16 -11.77
CA LYS A 27 20.07 2.22 -11.49
C LYS A 27 20.49 1.42 -12.73
N LYS A 28 19.52 1.02 -13.56
CA LYS A 28 19.76 0.27 -14.80
C LYS A 28 20.11 1.14 -16.01
N ASN A 29 20.26 2.47 -15.84
CA ASN A 29 20.55 3.44 -16.91
C ASN A 29 19.59 3.34 -18.11
N HIS A 30 18.32 3.10 -17.86
CA HIS A 30 17.32 3.03 -18.90
C HIS A 30 16.94 4.43 -19.42
N GLU A 31 16.66 4.53 -20.73
CA GLU A 31 16.17 5.77 -21.32
C GLU A 31 14.67 5.95 -21.00
N LEU A 32 14.35 7.04 -20.31
CA LEU A 32 12.99 7.30 -19.85
C LEU A 32 12.51 8.68 -20.33
N THR A 33 11.24 8.75 -20.72
CA THR A 33 10.45 9.97 -20.75
C THR A 33 9.39 9.87 -19.65
N PHE A 34 9.37 10.84 -18.73
CA PHE A 34 8.49 10.80 -17.57
C PHE A 34 7.37 11.85 -17.66
N PHE A 35 6.13 11.38 -17.53
CA PHE A 35 4.93 12.20 -17.44
C PHE A 35 4.32 12.06 -16.04
N PRO A 36 4.56 13.02 -15.13
CA PRO A 36 3.94 12.98 -13.82
C PRO A 36 2.40 13.12 -13.91
N ILE A 37 1.69 12.33 -13.13
CA ILE A 37 0.25 12.47 -12.91
C ILE A 37 0.04 13.38 -11.69
N GLY A 38 -0.84 14.36 -11.81
CA GLY A 38 -1.15 15.35 -10.79
C GLY A 38 -0.40 16.66 -10.98
N ASP A 39 -0.79 17.66 -10.18
CA ASP A 39 -0.30 19.04 -10.33
C ASP A 39 1.09 19.27 -9.73
N LYS A 40 1.51 18.39 -8.82
CA LYS A 40 2.77 18.54 -8.07
C LYS A 40 3.55 17.23 -8.02
N VAL A 41 4.86 17.33 -8.17
CA VAL A 41 5.82 16.27 -7.87
C VAL A 41 6.35 16.48 -6.46
N GLN A 42 6.03 15.57 -5.55
CA GLN A 42 6.39 15.67 -4.11
C GLN A 42 7.61 14.78 -3.81
N ILE A 43 8.74 15.06 -4.47
CA ILE A 43 9.96 14.25 -4.29
C ILE A 43 10.55 14.37 -2.88
N GLN A 44 10.25 15.44 -2.16
CA GLN A 44 10.71 15.65 -0.78
C GLN A 44 10.21 14.60 0.22
N ALA A 45 9.15 13.86 -0.13
CA ALA A 45 8.69 12.72 0.67
C ALA A 45 9.71 11.57 0.70
N PHE A 46 10.58 11.52 -0.31
CA PHE A 46 11.62 10.50 -0.49
C PHE A 46 13.00 11.10 -0.16
N ASP A 47 13.15 11.46 1.10
CA ASP A 47 14.26 12.24 1.64
C ASP A 47 15.64 11.55 1.57
N LYS A 48 15.70 10.25 1.32
CA LYS A 48 16.93 9.49 1.03
C LYS A 48 17.31 9.47 -0.46
N SER A 49 16.59 10.18 -1.32
CA SER A 49 16.88 10.24 -2.75
C SER A 49 18.19 11.00 -3.02
N SER A 50 19.09 10.40 -3.84
CA SER A 50 20.36 11.01 -4.20
C SER A 50 20.17 12.20 -5.16
N GLU A 51 21.11 13.16 -5.16
CA GLU A 51 21.12 14.28 -6.12
C GLU A 51 21.15 13.80 -7.57
N GLY A 52 21.88 12.70 -7.86
CA GLY A 52 21.93 12.09 -9.19
C GLY A 52 20.58 11.58 -9.65
N PHE A 53 19.82 10.93 -8.78
CA PHE A 53 18.46 10.48 -9.07
C PHE A 53 17.50 11.66 -9.31
N ILE A 54 17.59 12.71 -8.50
CA ILE A 54 16.79 13.93 -8.66
C ILE A 54 17.09 14.61 -10.00
N SER A 55 18.38 14.72 -10.38
CA SER A 55 18.79 15.25 -11.68
C SER A 55 18.23 14.40 -12.83
N PHE A 56 18.38 13.08 -12.76
CA PHE A 56 17.82 12.15 -13.74
C PHE A 56 16.30 12.34 -13.89
N LEU A 57 15.56 12.41 -12.80
CA LEU A 57 14.11 12.59 -12.80
C LEU A 57 13.70 13.91 -13.48
N ASN A 58 14.43 15.00 -13.18
CA ASN A 58 14.22 16.30 -13.81
C ASN A 58 14.44 16.24 -15.33
N ASP A 59 15.51 15.59 -15.78
CA ASP A 59 15.81 15.46 -17.20
C ASP A 59 14.81 14.57 -17.93
N CYS A 60 14.39 13.46 -17.34
CA CYS A 60 13.31 12.61 -17.86
C CYS A 60 11.98 13.38 -17.96
N THR A 61 11.68 14.23 -16.97
CA THR A 61 10.47 15.06 -16.98
C THR A 61 10.52 16.15 -18.05
N LYS A 62 11.68 16.77 -18.29
CA LYS A 62 11.84 17.79 -19.35
C LYS A 62 11.61 17.22 -20.75
N LYS A 63 11.94 15.95 -20.98
CA LYS A 63 11.73 15.28 -22.28
C LYS A 63 10.28 15.34 -22.77
N ARG A 64 9.31 15.43 -21.86
CA ARG A 64 7.87 15.55 -22.19
C ARG A 64 7.51 16.79 -23.04
N TYR A 65 8.35 17.82 -23.01
CA TYR A 65 8.15 19.06 -23.79
C TYR A 65 8.71 18.97 -25.20
N HIS A 66 9.41 17.89 -25.55
CA HIS A 66 9.84 17.58 -26.90
C HIS A 66 8.82 16.73 -27.63
N THR A 67 9.04 16.48 -28.91
CA THR A 67 8.20 15.59 -29.71
C THR A 67 8.23 14.18 -29.10
N ILE A 68 7.06 13.66 -28.70
CA ILE A 68 6.93 12.32 -28.14
C ILE A 68 6.87 11.32 -29.29
N ASP A 69 7.73 10.31 -29.25
CA ASP A 69 7.61 9.15 -30.09
C ASP A 69 6.41 8.31 -29.63
N LYS A 70 5.34 8.32 -30.41
CA LYS A 70 4.09 7.60 -30.08
C LYS A 70 4.19 6.09 -30.29
N ASP A 71 5.26 5.61 -30.90
CA ASP A 71 5.53 4.19 -31.09
C ASP A 71 6.27 3.57 -29.88
N LEU A 72 6.78 4.38 -28.96
CA LEU A 72 7.34 3.90 -27.71
C LEU A 72 6.25 3.22 -26.84
N PRO A 73 6.58 2.11 -26.18
CA PRO A 73 5.70 1.54 -25.17
C PRO A 73 5.58 2.49 -23.97
N SER A 74 4.39 2.57 -23.40
CA SER A 74 4.18 3.33 -22.17
C SER A 74 3.68 2.43 -21.05
N LEU A 75 4.16 2.70 -19.85
CA LEU A 75 3.63 2.18 -18.60
C LEU A 75 2.87 3.30 -17.88
N LYS A 76 1.62 3.07 -17.58
CA LYS A 76 0.81 3.94 -16.73
C LYS A 76 0.62 3.29 -15.38
N LEU A 77 1.01 3.97 -14.31
CA LEU A 77 0.71 3.56 -12.94
C LEU A 77 -0.40 4.43 -12.39
N TRP A 78 -1.62 3.93 -12.42
CA TRP A 78 -2.81 4.67 -12.01
C TRP A 78 -3.99 3.75 -11.73
N HIS A 79 -5.11 4.34 -11.28
CA HIS A 79 -6.40 3.69 -11.17
C HIS A 79 -6.94 3.25 -12.55
N ILE A 80 -7.86 2.30 -12.55
CA ILE A 80 -8.62 1.92 -13.75
C ILE A 80 -9.32 3.17 -14.35
N PHE A 81 -9.93 3.97 -13.48
CA PHE A 81 -10.45 5.29 -13.86
C PHE A 81 -9.32 6.22 -14.31
N GLY A 82 -9.44 6.80 -15.48
CA GLY A 82 -8.44 7.67 -16.09
C GLY A 82 -7.35 6.93 -16.86
N SER A 83 -7.42 5.58 -16.96
CA SER A 83 -6.49 4.80 -17.75
C SER A 83 -6.71 4.94 -19.27
N GLU A 84 -7.89 5.38 -19.68
CA GLU A 84 -8.23 5.65 -21.10
C GLU A 84 -7.40 6.80 -21.72
N LYS A 85 -6.79 7.67 -20.91
CA LYS A 85 -5.96 8.78 -21.37
C LYS A 85 -4.59 8.27 -21.80
N ARG A 86 -4.48 7.80 -23.03
CA ARG A 86 -3.24 7.23 -23.58
C ARG A 86 -2.30 8.32 -24.12
N LEU A 87 -0.99 8.11 -23.91
CA LEU A 87 0.06 9.00 -24.46
C LEU A 87 0.70 8.39 -25.71
N THR A 88 0.70 7.07 -25.84
CA THR A 88 1.34 6.30 -26.91
C THR A 88 0.39 5.29 -27.52
N LYS A 89 0.76 4.67 -28.64
CA LYS A 89 -0.04 3.63 -29.30
C LYS A 89 -0.21 2.38 -28.43
N THR A 90 0.89 1.99 -27.73
CA THR A 90 0.90 0.84 -26.83
C THR A 90 0.99 1.32 -25.39
N GLN A 91 -0.01 1.04 -24.57
CA GLN A 91 -0.05 1.40 -23.16
C GLN A 91 -0.32 0.17 -22.28
N SER A 92 0.57 -0.06 -21.35
CA SER A 92 0.36 -1.00 -20.25
C SER A 92 -0.09 -0.25 -18.99
N LEU A 93 -0.97 -0.86 -18.20
CA LEU A 93 -1.50 -0.30 -16.96
C LEU A 93 -1.01 -1.12 -15.77
N LEU A 94 -0.35 -0.50 -14.81
CA LEU A 94 -0.15 -1.07 -13.46
C LEU A 94 -1.18 -0.45 -12.54
N THR A 95 -2.06 -1.27 -11.94
CA THR A 95 -3.16 -0.80 -11.12
C THR A 95 -3.39 -1.66 -9.89
N PHE A 96 -4.10 -1.12 -8.90
CA PHE A 96 -4.54 -1.80 -7.69
C PHE A 96 -6.06 -1.91 -7.70
N HIS A 97 -6.57 -3.11 -7.42
CA HIS A 97 -8.00 -3.35 -7.28
C HIS A 97 -8.21 -4.18 -6.00
N GLU A 98 -9.15 -3.76 -5.18
CA GLU A 98 -9.24 -4.20 -3.79
C GLU A 98 -10.61 -4.83 -3.47
N VAL A 99 -11.55 -4.76 -4.41
CA VAL A 99 -12.96 -5.21 -4.24
C VAL A 99 -13.26 -6.46 -5.06
N SER A 100 -14.34 -7.15 -4.72
CA SER A 100 -14.71 -8.44 -5.30
C SER A 100 -15.34 -8.36 -6.70
N LYS A 101 -15.59 -7.15 -7.25
CA LYS A 101 -16.38 -6.99 -8.48
C LYS A 101 -15.83 -5.88 -9.37
N LEU A 102 -15.81 -6.13 -10.69
CA LEU A 102 -15.64 -5.10 -11.71
C LEU A 102 -17.02 -4.61 -12.21
N THR A 103 -17.11 -3.32 -12.49
CA THR A 103 -18.25 -2.73 -13.22
C THR A 103 -18.03 -2.87 -14.73
N GLU A 104 -19.12 -2.72 -15.53
CA GLU A 104 -18.99 -2.72 -17.00
C GLU A 104 -18.05 -1.62 -17.50
N ILE A 105 -18.03 -0.47 -16.83
CA ILE A 105 -17.15 0.64 -17.20
C ILE A 105 -15.70 0.27 -16.92
N GLU A 106 -15.39 -0.32 -15.78
CA GLU A 106 -14.05 -0.79 -15.45
C GLU A 106 -13.59 -1.86 -16.44
N ILE A 107 -14.44 -2.83 -16.79
CA ILE A 107 -14.15 -3.86 -17.79
C ILE A 107 -13.82 -3.21 -19.15
N ASN A 108 -14.61 -2.23 -19.60
CA ASN A 108 -14.37 -1.56 -20.87
C ASN A 108 -13.06 -0.75 -20.86
N LEU A 109 -12.71 -0.10 -19.76
CA LEU A 109 -11.46 0.64 -19.63
C LEU A 109 -10.23 -0.31 -19.59
N LEU A 110 -10.36 -1.45 -18.92
CA LEU A 110 -9.31 -2.48 -18.89
C LEU A 110 -9.05 -3.07 -20.27
N LYS A 111 -10.10 -3.34 -21.05
CA LYS A 111 -9.98 -3.84 -22.44
C LYS A 111 -9.29 -2.88 -23.40
N LEU A 112 -9.15 -1.60 -23.04
CA LEU A 112 -8.36 -0.64 -23.82
C LEU A 112 -6.85 -0.75 -23.60
N GLN A 113 -6.40 -1.51 -22.61
CA GLN A 113 -4.98 -1.64 -22.27
C GLN A 113 -4.34 -2.78 -23.05
N ASP A 114 -3.08 -2.60 -23.47
CA ASP A 114 -2.33 -3.64 -24.18
C ASP A 114 -1.84 -4.73 -23.21
N ASN A 115 -1.40 -4.34 -22.01
CA ASN A 115 -1.14 -5.24 -20.89
C ASN A 115 -1.65 -4.61 -19.60
N ILE A 116 -2.03 -5.45 -18.64
CA ILE A 116 -2.47 -5.02 -17.32
C ILE A 116 -1.64 -5.75 -16.27
N PHE A 117 -0.98 -4.99 -15.43
CA PHE A 117 -0.23 -5.49 -14.29
C PHE A 117 -1.02 -5.29 -13.02
N VAL A 118 -1.18 -6.35 -12.25
CA VAL A 118 -1.85 -6.35 -10.95
C VAL A 118 -0.95 -6.98 -9.90
N THR A 119 -1.12 -6.57 -8.65
CA THR A 119 -0.21 -6.92 -7.57
C THR A 119 -0.71 -8.06 -6.70
N SER A 120 -1.78 -8.75 -7.11
CA SER A 120 -2.27 -9.96 -6.45
C SER A 120 -2.91 -10.92 -7.44
N ASN A 121 -2.78 -12.21 -7.18
CA ASN A 121 -3.51 -13.24 -7.89
C ASN A 121 -5.02 -13.10 -7.69
N TYR A 122 -5.46 -12.64 -6.51
CA TYR A 122 -6.86 -12.31 -6.27
C TYR A 122 -7.42 -11.31 -7.30
N THR A 123 -6.70 -10.21 -7.56
CA THR A 123 -7.12 -9.22 -8.56
C THR A 123 -7.03 -9.80 -9.98
N LYS A 124 -5.99 -10.60 -10.26
CA LYS A 124 -5.83 -11.27 -11.55
C LYS A 124 -7.03 -12.17 -11.84
N ASP A 125 -7.41 -13.03 -10.90
CA ASP A 125 -8.55 -13.94 -11.04
C ASP A 125 -9.86 -13.17 -11.31
N ILE A 126 -10.10 -12.07 -10.59
CA ILE A 126 -11.28 -11.22 -10.83
C ILE A 126 -11.28 -10.66 -12.25
N PHE A 127 -10.15 -10.18 -12.75
CA PHE A 127 -10.06 -9.61 -14.08
C PHE A 127 -10.26 -10.68 -15.16
N GLU A 128 -9.61 -11.83 -15.03
CA GLU A 128 -9.74 -12.96 -15.94
C GLU A 128 -11.17 -13.53 -15.98
N LEU A 129 -11.84 -13.66 -14.83
CA LEU A 129 -13.25 -14.06 -14.73
C LEU A 129 -14.21 -13.08 -15.44
N ASN A 130 -13.80 -11.82 -15.62
CA ASN A 130 -14.55 -10.81 -16.35
C ASN A 130 -14.10 -10.65 -17.82
N GLY A 131 -13.34 -11.62 -18.36
CA GLY A 131 -12.92 -11.68 -19.76
C GLY A 131 -11.82 -10.69 -20.14
N ILE A 132 -10.92 -10.40 -19.21
CA ILE A 132 -9.69 -9.63 -19.46
C ILE A 132 -8.55 -10.63 -19.62
N GLU A 133 -7.96 -10.73 -20.81
CA GLU A 133 -7.02 -11.81 -21.18
C GLU A 133 -5.53 -11.46 -20.94
N ASN A 134 -5.18 -10.17 -20.91
CA ASN A 134 -3.80 -9.67 -20.86
C ASN A 134 -3.40 -9.20 -19.47
N VAL A 135 -3.76 -9.97 -18.44
CA VAL A 135 -3.50 -9.67 -17.03
C VAL A 135 -2.27 -10.42 -16.52
N HIS A 136 -1.33 -9.68 -15.96
CA HIS A 136 -0.07 -10.21 -15.46
C HIS A 136 0.07 -9.89 -13.97
N PHE A 137 0.37 -10.90 -13.17
CA PHE A 137 0.74 -10.69 -11.78
C PHE A 137 2.16 -10.13 -11.69
N VAL A 138 2.33 -9.06 -10.93
CA VAL A 138 3.64 -8.47 -10.62
C VAL A 138 3.70 -8.11 -9.14
N PRO A 139 4.57 -8.76 -8.35
CA PRO A 139 4.71 -8.41 -6.95
C PRO A 139 5.39 -7.04 -6.80
N LEU A 140 5.05 -6.31 -5.73
CA LEU A 140 5.81 -5.13 -5.34
C LEU A 140 7.03 -5.50 -4.51
N GLY A 141 8.03 -4.62 -4.52
CA GLY A 141 9.25 -4.79 -3.76
C GLY A 141 9.23 -4.12 -2.39
N PHE A 142 10.21 -4.46 -1.57
CA PHE A 142 10.54 -3.72 -0.36
C PHE A 142 11.14 -2.36 -0.74
N ASP A 143 10.76 -1.32 -0.01
CA ASP A 143 11.30 0.02 -0.23
C ASP A 143 12.70 0.14 0.42
N GLU A 144 13.73 0.34 -0.41
CA GLU A 144 15.13 0.42 0.05
C GLU A 144 15.43 1.67 0.89
N ASP A 145 14.52 2.64 0.96
CA ASP A 145 14.65 3.77 1.88
C ASP A 145 14.43 3.33 3.34
N PHE A 146 13.86 2.15 3.56
CA PHE A 146 13.62 1.60 4.89
C PHE A 146 14.76 0.68 5.33
N GLU A 147 15.17 0.84 6.57
CA GLU A 147 16.24 0.06 7.19
C GLU A 147 15.91 -0.26 8.65
N GLU A 148 16.36 -1.39 9.11
CA GLU A 148 16.29 -1.73 10.53
C GLU A 148 17.18 -0.79 11.34
N THR A 149 16.70 -0.40 12.51
CA THR A 149 17.49 0.38 13.47
C THR A 149 17.78 -0.45 14.71
N ASN A 150 18.96 -0.23 15.32
CA ASN A 150 19.31 -0.83 16.62
C ASN A 150 18.73 -0.02 17.80
N LYS A 151 17.86 0.93 17.53
CA LYS A 151 17.25 1.77 18.56
C LYS A 151 16.18 0.99 19.29
N GLU A 152 16.26 0.95 20.59
CA GLU A 152 15.23 0.36 21.42
C GLU A 152 14.16 1.40 21.75
N TYR A 153 12.92 1.04 21.46
CA TYR A 153 11.74 1.87 21.70
C TYR A 153 10.87 1.19 22.76
N LEU A 154 10.46 1.95 23.78
CA LEU A 154 9.53 1.50 24.82
C LEU A 154 9.87 0.08 25.35
N PRO A 155 11.08 -0.14 25.94
CA PRO A 155 11.55 -1.49 26.32
C PRO A 155 10.60 -2.21 27.29
N ASP A 156 9.94 -1.44 28.17
CA ASP A 156 9.04 -1.98 29.20
C ASP A 156 7.59 -2.16 28.73
N LYS A 157 7.32 -1.91 27.45
CA LYS A 157 5.96 -2.02 26.89
C LYS A 157 5.93 -2.87 25.63
N ILE A 158 4.77 -3.46 25.36
CA ILE A 158 4.44 -3.99 24.03
C ILE A 158 3.83 -2.87 23.22
N HIS A 159 4.48 -2.51 22.12
CA HIS A 159 4.11 -1.38 21.29
C HIS A 159 3.42 -1.84 20.00
N PHE A 160 2.13 -1.56 19.89
CA PHE A 160 1.33 -1.80 18.71
C PHE A 160 1.36 -0.58 17.79
N GLY A 161 1.44 -0.81 16.48
CA GLY A 161 1.29 0.20 15.45
C GLY A 161 0.04 -0.03 14.61
N LEU A 162 -0.62 1.03 14.23
CA LEU A 162 -1.70 1.02 13.26
C LEU A 162 -1.42 2.11 12.23
N MET A 163 -0.94 1.71 11.04
CA MET A 163 -0.63 2.64 9.97
C MET A 163 -1.56 2.45 8.77
N GLY A 164 -2.13 3.53 8.30
CA GLY A 164 -2.98 3.56 7.12
C GLY A 164 -4.05 4.64 7.21
N LYS A 165 -4.61 5.06 6.08
CA LYS A 165 -5.67 6.07 6.07
C LYS A 165 -6.87 5.61 6.92
N PHE A 166 -7.49 6.54 7.62
CA PHE A 166 -8.73 6.26 8.35
C PHE A 166 -9.84 5.93 7.35
N GLU A 167 -10.11 4.65 7.16
CA GLU A 167 -11.06 4.11 6.18
C GLU A 167 -11.82 2.90 6.76
N LYS A 168 -13.06 2.71 6.30
CA LYS A 168 -13.89 1.54 6.66
C LYS A 168 -13.21 0.22 6.23
N ARG A 169 -12.64 0.19 5.02
CA ARG A 169 -11.92 -0.95 4.45
C ARG A 169 -10.78 -1.43 5.35
N LYS A 170 -10.04 -0.49 5.93
CA LYS A 170 -8.89 -0.77 6.80
C LYS A 170 -9.28 -1.15 8.23
N ASN A 171 -10.57 -1.24 8.53
CA ASN A 171 -11.08 -1.55 9.88
C ASN A 171 -10.56 -0.62 10.99
N THR A 172 -10.02 0.56 10.65
CA THR A 172 -9.29 1.45 11.57
C THR A 172 -10.04 1.70 12.88
N SER A 173 -11.33 2.08 12.78
CA SER A 173 -12.18 2.33 13.96
C SER A 173 -12.38 1.07 14.81
N ARG A 174 -12.59 -0.08 14.17
CA ARG A 174 -12.81 -1.37 14.85
C ARG A 174 -11.55 -1.82 15.58
N ILE A 175 -10.39 -1.74 14.91
CA ILE A 175 -9.10 -2.11 15.50
C ILE A 175 -8.83 -1.30 16.77
N ILE A 176 -9.02 0.02 16.73
CA ILE A 176 -8.80 0.88 17.90
C ILE A 176 -9.79 0.52 19.03
N LYS A 177 -11.08 0.34 18.73
CA LYS A 177 -12.09 -0.06 19.73
C LYS A 177 -11.77 -1.41 20.35
N THR A 178 -11.42 -2.40 19.54
CA THR A 178 -11.05 -3.73 20.02
C THR A 178 -9.80 -3.68 20.89
N TRP A 179 -8.77 -2.94 20.46
CA TRP A 179 -7.55 -2.76 21.24
C TRP A 179 -7.84 -2.09 22.59
N LEU A 180 -8.68 -1.04 22.63
CA LEU A 180 -9.09 -0.36 23.86
C LEU A 180 -9.93 -1.27 24.76
N LYS A 181 -10.79 -2.12 24.19
CA LYS A 181 -11.57 -3.14 24.94
C LYS A 181 -10.63 -4.12 25.66
N ILE A 182 -9.57 -4.58 25.00
CA ILE A 182 -8.63 -5.58 25.53
C ILE A 182 -7.72 -4.98 26.59
N PHE A 183 -7.08 -3.87 26.26
CA PHE A 183 -5.97 -3.34 27.05
C PHE A 183 -6.32 -2.10 27.88
N GLY A 184 -7.33 -1.31 27.48
CA GLY A 184 -7.73 -0.09 28.17
C GLY A 184 -6.55 0.83 28.45
N ASN A 185 -6.45 1.29 29.70
CA ASN A 185 -5.33 2.11 30.19
C ASN A 185 -4.16 1.30 30.81
N ASN A 186 -4.01 0.01 30.45
CA ASN A 186 -2.92 -0.80 30.98
C ASN A 186 -1.57 -0.30 30.45
N SER A 187 -0.74 0.22 31.34
CA SER A 187 0.56 0.84 31.03
C SER A 187 1.60 -0.09 30.39
N LYS A 188 1.37 -1.41 30.43
CA LYS A 188 2.24 -2.39 29.75
C LYS A 188 2.10 -2.39 28.23
N TYR A 189 1.04 -1.79 27.69
CA TYR A 189 0.72 -1.77 26.27
C TYR A 189 0.67 -0.34 25.79
N GLN A 190 1.12 -0.11 24.56
CA GLN A 190 1.04 1.17 23.86
C GLN A 190 0.46 0.94 22.47
N LEU A 191 -0.45 1.81 22.02
CA LEU A 191 -0.90 1.86 20.63
C LEU A 191 -0.51 3.20 20.00
N SER A 192 0.20 3.17 18.88
CA SER A 192 0.45 4.36 18.06
C SER A 192 -0.33 4.27 16.75
N CYS A 193 -1.14 5.28 16.49
CA CYS A 193 -2.06 5.34 15.34
C CYS A 193 -1.59 6.40 14.34
N ALA A 194 -1.01 5.99 13.23
CA ALA A 194 -0.66 6.81 12.07
C ALA A 194 -1.78 6.71 11.02
N ILE A 195 -2.94 7.32 11.33
CA ILE A 195 -4.22 7.10 10.62
C ILE A 195 -4.74 8.33 9.88
N THR A 196 -3.89 9.33 9.68
CA THR A 196 -4.28 10.54 8.95
C THR A 196 -4.75 10.19 7.53
N ASN A 197 -5.88 10.75 7.14
CA ASN A 197 -6.41 10.60 5.79
C ASN A 197 -6.38 11.97 5.09
N PRO A 198 -5.55 12.15 4.02
CA PRO A 198 -5.45 13.43 3.30
C PRO A 198 -6.74 13.87 2.61
N PHE A 199 -7.72 12.97 2.48
CA PHE A 199 -9.03 13.25 1.86
C PHE A 199 -10.13 13.52 2.90
N MET A 200 -9.77 13.59 4.19
CA MET A 200 -10.69 13.86 5.29
C MET A 200 -10.25 15.13 6.00
N GLU A 201 -11.20 15.99 6.32
CA GLU A 201 -10.96 17.18 7.16
C GLU A 201 -10.45 16.75 8.54
N ALA A 202 -9.45 17.46 9.05
CA ALA A 202 -8.84 17.15 10.36
C ALA A 202 -9.86 17.15 11.51
N SER A 203 -10.82 18.08 11.47
CA SER A 203 -11.93 18.16 12.43
C SER A 203 -12.85 16.95 12.38
N SER A 204 -13.08 16.39 11.19
CA SER A 204 -13.86 15.17 11.00
C SER A 204 -13.13 13.97 11.59
N LEU A 205 -11.83 13.82 11.32
CA LEU A 205 -11.02 12.76 11.92
C LEU A 205 -11.01 12.86 13.45
N GLN A 206 -10.84 14.06 14.00
CA GLN A 206 -10.89 14.28 15.44
C GLN A 206 -12.25 13.87 16.03
N THR A 207 -13.35 14.19 15.35
CA THR A 207 -14.70 13.79 15.76
C THR A 207 -14.84 12.27 15.80
N GLU A 208 -14.33 11.57 14.78
CA GLU A 208 -14.34 10.10 14.77
C GLU A 208 -13.48 9.50 15.89
N ILE A 209 -12.31 10.06 16.18
CA ILE A 209 -11.48 9.65 17.31
C ILE A 209 -12.23 9.81 18.64
N LEU A 210 -12.91 10.95 18.86
CA LEU A 210 -13.72 11.16 20.04
C LEU A 210 -14.86 10.15 20.19
N LYS A 211 -15.52 9.78 19.09
CA LYS A 211 -16.54 8.71 19.10
C LYS A 211 -15.93 7.35 19.44
N ILE A 212 -14.75 7.01 18.91
CA ILE A 212 -14.06 5.74 19.16
C ILE A 212 -13.67 5.62 20.63
N THR A 213 -13.14 6.69 21.20
CA THR A 213 -12.68 6.76 22.60
C THR A 213 -13.81 7.08 23.60
N GLU A 214 -15.06 7.30 23.12
CA GLU A 214 -16.20 7.74 23.93
C GLU A 214 -15.87 9.02 24.74
N GLY A 215 -15.02 9.88 24.19
CA GLY A 215 -14.53 11.09 24.87
C GLY A 215 -13.61 10.81 26.07
N LYS A 216 -13.23 9.56 26.32
CA LYS A 216 -12.31 9.19 27.40
C LYS A 216 -10.86 9.46 26.98
N HIS A 217 -10.03 9.80 27.97
CA HIS A 217 -8.59 9.91 27.79
C HIS A 217 -7.88 8.60 28.12
N TYR A 218 -6.98 8.19 27.24
CA TYR A 218 -6.14 7.00 27.42
C TYR A 218 -4.67 7.41 27.36
N ASN A 219 -3.88 7.04 28.37
CA ASN A 219 -2.46 7.42 28.47
C ASN A 219 -1.54 6.56 27.58
N ASN A 220 -2.08 5.47 27.03
CA ASN A 220 -1.33 4.47 26.27
C ASN A 220 -1.81 4.35 24.82
N ILE A 221 -2.48 5.38 24.31
CA ILE A 221 -2.76 5.55 22.90
C ILE A 221 -2.28 6.93 22.44
N ASN A 222 -1.62 7.00 21.29
CA ASN A 222 -1.26 8.25 20.66
C ASN A 222 -1.63 8.25 19.18
N PHE A 223 -2.06 9.41 18.69
CA PHE A 223 -2.36 9.65 17.30
C PHE A 223 -1.21 10.42 16.68
N VAL A 224 -0.47 9.74 15.81
CA VAL A 224 0.74 10.29 15.18
C VAL A 224 0.32 11.28 14.09
N PRO A 225 0.90 12.48 14.04
CA PRO A 225 0.71 13.41 12.94
C PRO A 225 1.04 12.79 11.59
N TYR A 226 0.59 13.41 10.50
CA TYR A 226 0.95 12.96 9.15
C TYR A 226 2.48 13.01 8.98
N MET A 227 3.06 11.87 8.67
CA MET A 227 4.49 11.73 8.39
C MET A 227 4.77 12.21 6.97
N GLN A 228 5.69 13.17 6.84
CA GLN A 228 5.97 13.86 5.58
C GLN A 228 7.01 13.12 4.73
N THR A 229 7.87 12.32 5.36
CA THR A 229 9.04 11.70 4.74
C THR A 229 9.11 10.19 5.00
N ASN A 230 9.82 9.47 4.12
CA ASN A 230 10.10 8.06 4.32
C ASN A 230 10.95 7.80 5.58
N SER A 231 11.80 8.73 5.99
CA SER A 231 12.56 8.60 7.24
C SER A 231 11.65 8.60 8.47
N GLU A 232 10.61 9.45 8.51
CA GLU A 232 9.62 9.45 9.59
C GLU A 232 8.80 8.16 9.60
N VAL A 233 8.42 7.65 8.42
CA VAL A 233 7.71 6.37 8.29
C VAL A 233 8.60 5.22 8.76
N ASN A 234 9.87 5.21 8.38
CA ASN A 234 10.84 4.20 8.83
C ASN A 234 11.01 4.21 10.36
N GLU A 235 11.10 5.40 10.97
CA GLU A 235 11.17 5.53 12.45
C GLU A 235 9.91 4.97 13.11
N PHE A 236 8.71 5.26 12.57
CA PHE A 236 7.46 4.70 13.06
C PHE A 236 7.44 3.17 12.97
N LEU A 237 7.77 2.60 11.81
CA LEU A 237 7.76 1.15 11.60
C LEU A 237 8.79 0.44 12.50
N ASN A 238 9.95 1.05 12.75
CA ASN A 238 10.93 0.51 13.67
C ASN A 238 10.49 0.60 15.14
N SER A 239 9.68 1.60 15.50
CA SER A 239 9.27 1.83 16.89
C SER A 239 8.26 0.83 17.43
N ILE A 240 7.54 0.12 16.57
CA ILE A 240 6.51 -0.84 16.96
C ILE A 240 7.07 -2.26 17.11
N ASP A 241 6.39 -3.09 17.90
CA ASP A 241 6.63 -4.53 17.99
C ASP A 241 5.65 -5.31 17.11
N ILE A 242 4.38 -4.88 17.10
CA ILE A 242 3.27 -5.54 16.41
C ILE A 242 2.59 -4.52 15.50
N ASP A 243 2.43 -4.85 14.22
CA ASP A 243 1.62 -4.09 13.29
C ASP A 243 0.18 -4.64 13.24
N LEU A 244 -0.82 -3.77 13.32
CA LEU A 244 -2.25 -4.09 13.17
C LEU A 244 -2.84 -3.64 11.82
N GLY A 245 -2.04 -2.99 10.97
CA GLY A 245 -2.48 -2.50 9.66
C GLY A 245 -2.88 -3.59 8.68
N GLY A 246 -2.44 -4.83 8.92
CA GLY A 246 -2.80 -6.01 8.13
C GLY A 246 -4.23 -6.51 8.32
N LEU A 247 -4.98 -6.02 9.31
CA LEU A 247 -6.40 -6.37 9.54
C LEU A 247 -7.37 -5.66 8.56
N SER A 248 -6.90 -5.27 7.40
CA SER A 248 -7.68 -4.67 6.32
C SER A 248 -8.42 -5.72 5.50
N GLY A 249 -9.68 -5.43 5.14
CA GLY A 249 -10.54 -6.36 4.39
C GLY A 249 -10.28 -6.43 2.88
N GLY A 250 -9.43 -5.57 2.33
CA GLY A 250 -9.07 -5.57 0.91
C GLY A 250 -7.89 -4.66 0.64
N GLU A 251 -6.85 -5.20 0.03
CA GLU A 251 -5.60 -4.49 -0.26
C GLU A 251 -5.04 -4.87 -1.63
N GLY A 252 -4.45 -3.86 -2.29
CA GLY A 252 -3.67 -4.09 -3.50
C GLY A 252 -2.26 -4.61 -3.22
N TRP A 253 -1.68 -4.30 -2.03
CA TRP A 253 -0.43 -4.85 -1.49
C TRP A 253 -0.32 -4.70 0.02
N ASN A 254 -0.79 -3.58 0.56
CA ASN A 254 -0.61 -3.13 1.94
C ASN A 254 0.86 -2.80 2.27
N LEU A 255 1.41 -1.79 1.61
CA LEU A 255 2.81 -1.37 1.80
C LEU A 255 3.21 -1.18 3.27
N PRO A 256 2.40 -0.56 4.17
CA PRO A 256 2.77 -0.40 5.57
C PRO A 256 3.03 -1.74 6.28
N SER A 257 2.09 -2.69 6.20
CA SER A 257 2.23 -3.98 6.88
C SER A 257 3.31 -4.86 6.24
N PHE A 258 3.42 -4.83 4.91
CA PHE A 258 4.51 -5.50 4.20
C PHE A 258 5.88 -5.00 4.65
N ASN A 259 6.09 -3.67 4.68
CA ASN A 259 7.36 -3.09 5.10
C ASN A 259 7.63 -3.31 6.60
N ALA A 260 6.62 -3.24 7.47
CA ALA A 260 6.77 -3.59 8.88
C ALA A 260 7.25 -5.04 9.05
N THR A 261 6.62 -5.99 8.35
CA THR A 261 7.01 -7.41 8.39
C THR A 261 8.43 -7.61 7.86
N ALA A 262 8.77 -6.95 6.75
CA ALA A 262 10.11 -7.00 6.18
C ALA A 262 11.18 -6.37 7.08
N LEU A 263 10.83 -5.41 7.92
CA LEU A 263 11.69 -4.86 8.99
C LEU A 263 11.76 -5.74 10.25
N GLY A 264 11.19 -6.95 10.20
CA GLY A 264 11.26 -7.92 11.30
C GLY A 264 10.19 -7.74 12.37
N LYS A 265 9.13 -6.94 12.09
CA LYS A 265 7.98 -6.81 13.00
C LYS A 265 6.96 -7.91 12.72
N TRP A 266 6.18 -8.27 13.72
CA TRP A 266 5.07 -9.20 13.53
C TRP A 266 3.80 -8.43 13.15
N SER A 267 3.22 -8.78 12.02
CA SER A 267 1.96 -8.18 11.56
C SER A 267 0.79 -9.13 11.79
N VAL A 268 -0.32 -8.61 12.30
CA VAL A 268 -1.61 -9.31 12.33
C VAL A 268 -2.29 -9.06 11.00
N VAL A 269 -2.50 -10.12 10.21
CA VAL A 269 -2.85 -10.00 8.78
C VAL A 269 -4.09 -10.82 8.46
N MET A 270 -5.11 -10.19 7.87
CA MET A 270 -6.23 -10.92 7.28
C MET A 270 -5.73 -11.70 6.05
N ASN A 271 -5.92 -13.03 6.05
CA ASN A 271 -5.48 -13.93 4.98
C ASN A 271 -6.36 -13.79 3.74
N ALA A 272 -6.32 -12.62 3.10
CA ALA A 272 -7.16 -12.27 1.97
C ALA A 272 -6.46 -11.33 1.00
N THR A 273 -6.95 -11.24 -0.22
CA THR A 273 -6.48 -10.35 -1.28
C THR A 273 -4.95 -10.41 -1.47
N ALA A 274 -4.27 -9.28 -1.61
CA ALA A 274 -2.83 -9.23 -1.84
C ALA A 274 -1.98 -9.66 -0.63
N HIS A 275 -2.54 -9.75 0.56
CA HIS A 275 -1.80 -10.27 1.70
C HIS A 275 -1.33 -11.72 1.46
N LYS A 276 -2.10 -12.53 0.72
CA LYS A 276 -1.74 -13.93 0.38
C LYS A 276 -0.47 -14.06 -0.45
N GLU A 277 0.00 -12.97 -1.05
CA GLU A 277 1.20 -13.00 -1.88
C GLU A 277 2.49 -12.99 -1.06
N TRP A 278 2.45 -12.45 0.17
CA TRP A 278 3.63 -12.26 0.99
C TRP A 278 3.49 -12.71 2.45
N ALA A 279 2.27 -12.76 3.00
CA ALA A 279 2.04 -13.17 4.37
C ALA A 279 1.77 -14.68 4.46
N ASN A 280 2.36 -15.32 5.46
CA ASN A 280 2.16 -16.73 5.80
C ASN A 280 2.35 -16.94 7.31
N GLU A 281 2.08 -18.15 7.82
CA GLU A 281 2.16 -18.48 9.25
C GLU A 281 3.58 -18.36 9.84
N GLU A 282 4.63 -18.36 9.00
CA GLU A 282 6.00 -18.23 9.47
C GLU A 282 6.43 -16.77 9.69
N ASN A 283 5.77 -15.82 8.99
CA ASN A 283 6.15 -14.40 9.02
C ASN A 283 5.05 -13.46 9.52
N SER A 284 3.82 -13.95 9.74
CA SER A 284 2.67 -13.14 10.13
C SER A 284 1.72 -13.92 11.03
N ILE A 285 0.88 -13.19 11.77
CA ILE A 285 -0.21 -13.78 12.55
C ILE A 285 -1.45 -13.70 11.66
N LEU A 286 -1.76 -14.80 10.98
CA LEU A 286 -2.86 -14.86 10.04
C LEU A 286 -4.22 -14.96 10.73
N VAL A 287 -5.21 -14.26 10.16
CA VAL A 287 -6.63 -14.33 10.53
C VAL A 287 -7.42 -14.67 9.27
N GLU A 288 -8.11 -15.80 9.29
CA GLU A 288 -8.96 -16.18 8.17
C GLU A 288 -10.22 -15.31 8.12
N PRO A 289 -10.60 -14.78 6.96
CA PRO A 289 -11.86 -14.06 6.84
C PRO A 289 -13.05 -15.00 7.01
N SER A 290 -14.04 -14.59 7.81
CA SER A 290 -15.23 -15.37 8.10
C SER A 290 -16.46 -14.90 7.32
N SER A 291 -16.40 -13.71 6.69
CA SER A 291 -17.52 -13.11 5.96
C SER A 291 -17.07 -12.12 4.90
N LEU A 292 -18.03 -11.62 4.15
CA LEU A 292 -17.89 -10.50 3.24
C LEU A 292 -18.78 -9.35 3.70
N LYS A 293 -18.37 -8.11 3.46
CA LYS A 293 -19.17 -6.91 3.71
C LYS A 293 -19.15 -5.98 2.52
N SER A 294 -20.26 -5.24 2.31
CA SER A 294 -20.33 -4.21 1.27
C SER A 294 -19.15 -3.23 1.38
N CYS A 295 -18.52 -2.94 0.24
CA CYS A 295 -17.41 -1.99 0.17
C CYS A 295 -17.83 -0.54 0.43
N HIS A 296 -19.13 -0.21 0.32
CA HIS A 296 -19.60 1.17 0.39
C HIS A 296 -19.26 1.85 1.72
N ASP A 297 -18.50 2.93 1.63
CA ASP A 297 -18.05 3.73 2.78
C ASP A 297 -18.55 5.19 2.74
N GLY A 298 -19.22 5.57 1.63
CA GLY A 298 -19.75 6.92 1.42
C GLY A 298 -18.71 7.96 0.98
N VAL A 299 -17.43 7.60 0.92
CA VAL A 299 -16.32 8.49 0.54
C VAL A 299 -15.71 8.07 -0.78
N PHE A 300 -14.98 6.95 -0.79
CA PHE A 300 -14.32 6.41 -1.98
C PHE A 300 -15.17 5.36 -2.70
N PHE A 301 -15.96 4.61 -1.93
CA PHE A 301 -16.81 3.53 -2.39
C PHE A 301 -18.26 3.93 -2.21
N LYS A 302 -18.87 4.49 -3.27
CA LYS A 302 -20.26 4.98 -3.24
C LYS A 302 -21.15 4.03 -4.02
N PRO A 303 -22.38 3.74 -3.54
CA PRO A 303 -23.32 2.85 -4.23
C PRO A 303 -23.62 3.27 -5.69
N GLU A 304 -23.66 4.58 -5.92
CA GLU A 304 -23.99 5.15 -7.23
C GLU A 304 -22.75 5.31 -8.14
N SER A 305 -21.56 4.95 -7.65
CA SER A 305 -20.33 5.08 -8.44
C SER A 305 -20.29 4.05 -9.56
N ASN A 306 -19.78 4.47 -10.70
CA ASN A 306 -19.47 3.59 -11.82
C ASN A 306 -18.17 2.79 -11.61
N PHE A 307 -17.52 2.93 -10.46
CA PHE A 307 -16.25 2.32 -10.11
C PHE A 307 -16.29 1.79 -8.68
N ASN A 308 -15.42 0.83 -8.39
CA ASN A 308 -15.20 0.31 -7.04
C ASN A 308 -16.48 -0.24 -6.40
N GLN A 309 -17.08 -1.24 -7.02
CA GLN A 309 -18.26 -1.93 -6.53
C GLN A 309 -17.93 -3.32 -6.00
N GLY A 310 -18.77 -3.87 -5.12
CA GLY A 310 -18.62 -5.22 -4.59
C GLY A 310 -18.44 -5.25 -3.07
N GLU A 311 -17.57 -6.13 -2.62
CA GLU A 311 -17.42 -6.47 -1.21
C GLU A 311 -15.94 -6.51 -0.82
N PHE A 312 -15.69 -6.33 0.49
CA PHE A 312 -14.43 -6.62 1.16
C PHE A 312 -14.58 -7.86 2.03
N PHE A 313 -13.48 -8.55 2.26
CA PHE A 313 -13.39 -9.57 3.29
C PHE A 313 -13.57 -8.97 4.68
N ASP A 314 -14.18 -9.75 5.58
CA ASP A 314 -14.43 -9.31 6.96
C ASP A 314 -14.25 -10.45 7.96
N ILE A 315 -14.04 -10.06 9.21
CA ILE A 315 -13.93 -10.92 10.38
C ILE A 315 -14.86 -10.40 11.48
N THR A 316 -15.24 -11.25 12.42
CA THR A 316 -15.99 -10.81 13.60
C THR A 316 -15.12 -10.01 14.56
N ASP A 317 -15.74 -9.31 15.51
CA ASP A 317 -14.99 -8.58 16.54
C ASP A 317 -14.28 -9.55 17.50
N GLU A 318 -14.83 -10.74 17.73
CA GLU A 318 -14.24 -11.82 18.53
C GLU A 318 -12.98 -12.41 17.86
N GLU A 319 -13.01 -12.62 16.53
CA GLU A 319 -11.85 -13.07 15.76
C GLU A 319 -10.74 -12.01 15.79
N MET A 320 -11.09 -10.74 15.64
CA MET A 320 -10.14 -9.61 15.75
C MET A 320 -9.52 -9.56 17.16
N GLU A 321 -10.35 -9.67 18.21
CA GLU A 321 -9.89 -9.68 19.61
C GLU A 321 -8.92 -10.84 19.87
N SER A 322 -9.28 -12.05 19.43
CA SER A 322 -8.44 -13.25 19.55
C SER A 322 -7.09 -13.07 18.86
N ALA A 323 -7.07 -12.50 17.66
CA ALA A 323 -5.85 -12.27 16.90
C ALA A 323 -4.94 -11.22 17.55
N ILE A 324 -5.49 -10.12 18.05
CA ILE A 324 -4.74 -9.09 18.77
C ILE A 324 -4.18 -9.66 20.08
N LEU A 325 -4.94 -10.46 20.82
CA LEU A 325 -4.44 -11.14 22.03
C LEU A 325 -3.32 -12.13 21.71
N LYS A 326 -3.48 -12.97 20.67
CA LYS A 326 -2.45 -13.92 20.22
C LYS A 326 -1.16 -13.21 19.85
N SER A 327 -1.24 -12.02 19.25
CA SER A 327 -0.06 -11.28 18.79
C SER A 327 0.89 -10.86 19.94
N VAL A 328 0.38 -10.74 21.16
CA VAL A 328 1.17 -10.44 22.36
C VAL A 328 2.30 -11.47 22.58
N GLU A 329 2.07 -12.74 22.23
CA GLU A 329 3.06 -13.81 22.36
C GLU A 329 4.26 -13.62 21.41
N TYR A 330 4.09 -12.84 20.35
CA TYR A 330 5.12 -12.56 19.34
C TYR A 330 5.88 -11.26 19.60
N ALA A 331 5.35 -10.41 20.47
CA ALA A 331 6.01 -9.14 20.79
C ALA A 331 7.44 -9.35 21.29
N LYS A 332 8.36 -8.48 20.91
CA LYS A 332 9.79 -8.54 21.21
C LYS A 332 10.52 -9.80 20.67
N LYS A 333 9.84 -10.65 19.90
CA LYS A 333 10.49 -11.77 19.20
C LYS A 333 10.89 -11.31 17.80
N GLU A 334 12.12 -11.67 17.41
CA GLU A 334 12.58 -11.39 16.05
C GLU A 334 11.78 -12.17 15.01
N ASN A 335 11.32 -11.51 13.97
CA ASN A 335 10.64 -12.12 12.83
C ASN A 335 11.63 -12.38 11.69
N VAL A 336 12.43 -13.44 11.85
CA VAL A 336 13.47 -13.82 10.87
C VAL A 336 12.90 -14.12 9.49
N GLN A 337 11.74 -14.77 9.42
CA GLN A 337 11.09 -15.07 8.13
C GLN A 337 10.51 -13.82 7.48
N GLY A 338 9.99 -12.89 8.28
CA GLY A 338 9.57 -11.58 7.77
C GLY A 338 10.72 -10.82 7.11
N LYS A 339 11.91 -10.85 7.67
CA LYS A 339 13.10 -10.19 7.11
C LYS A 339 13.50 -10.71 5.72
N LYS A 340 13.16 -11.96 5.37
CA LYS A 340 13.43 -12.50 4.03
C LYS A 340 12.64 -11.80 2.93
N LEU A 341 11.51 -11.17 3.26
CA LEU A 341 10.70 -10.44 2.30
C LEU A 341 11.50 -9.35 1.55
N LYS A 342 12.56 -8.77 2.18
CA LYS A 342 13.45 -7.80 1.55
C LYS A 342 14.18 -8.35 0.33
N THR A 343 14.54 -9.63 0.36
CA THR A 343 15.28 -10.31 -0.72
C THR A 343 14.35 -11.01 -1.70
N ASP A 344 13.23 -11.50 -1.21
CA ASP A 344 12.26 -12.23 -2.02
C ASP A 344 11.46 -11.28 -2.92
N PHE A 345 11.15 -10.09 -2.42
CA PHE A 345 10.37 -9.05 -3.08
C PHE A 345 11.19 -7.78 -3.27
N THR A 346 11.67 -7.54 -4.48
CA THR A 346 12.45 -6.34 -4.82
C THR A 346 11.84 -5.59 -6.00
N TYR A 347 11.95 -4.26 -6.00
CA TYR A 347 11.49 -3.47 -7.16
C TYR A 347 12.30 -3.74 -8.42
N ALA A 348 13.52 -4.28 -8.30
CA ALA A 348 14.30 -4.78 -9.44
C ALA A 348 13.56 -5.92 -10.16
N LYS A 349 13.04 -6.90 -9.42
CA LYS A 349 12.20 -8.00 -9.96
C LYS A 349 10.87 -7.47 -10.52
N THR A 350 10.24 -6.52 -9.81
CA THR A 350 9.01 -5.85 -10.29
C THR A 350 9.23 -5.23 -11.67
N LEU A 351 10.29 -4.42 -11.83
CA LEU A 351 10.60 -3.77 -13.10
C LEU A 351 10.97 -4.78 -14.18
N GLU A 352 11.75 -5.81 -13.86
CA GLU A 352 12.14 -6.88 -14.80
C GLU A 352 10.91 -7.59 -15.37
N THR A 353 9.98 -8.04 -14.52
CA THR A 353 8.73 -8.68 -14.95
C THR A 353 7.91 -7.78 -15.88
N ILE A 354 7.81 -6.48 -15.56
CA ILE A 354 7.12 -5.50 -16.41
C ILE A 354 7.83 -5.38 -17.77
N CYS A 355 9.16 -5.22 -17.78
CA CYS A 355 9.94 -5.05 -19.01
C CYS A 355 9.88 -6.26 -19.93
N ASP A 356 9.99 -7.46 -19.38
CA ASP A 356 9.92 -8.71 -20.13
C ASP A 356 8.54 -8.88 -20.80
N THR A 357 7.47 -8.52 -20.08
CA THR A 357 6.09 -8.61 -20.60
C THR A 357 5.85 -7.62 -21.74
N ILE A 358 6.34 -6.38 -21.61
CA ILE A 358 6.14 -5.35 -22.67
C ILE A 358 7.20 -5.43 -23.78
N ASN A 359 8.06 -6.46 -23.79
CA ASN A 359 9.11 -6.70 -24.77
C ASN A 359 10.03 -5.48 -24.98
N VAL A 360 10.40 -4.82 -23.90
CA VAL A 360 11.33 -3.71 -23.91
C VAL A 360 12.72 -4.22 -23.51
N SER A 361 13.53 -4.50 -24.50
CA SER A 361 14.94 -4.91 -24.33
C SER A 361 15.87 -3.73 -24.05
#